data_66d33556e1fbebad20378c2f85dac138
#
_entry.id   66d33556e1fbebad20378c2f85dac138
#
_cell.length_a   1.000
_cell.length_b   1.000
_cell.length_c   1.000
_cell.angle_alpha   90.00
_cell.angle_beta   90.00
_cell.angle_gamma   90.00
#
_symmetry.space_group_name_H-M   'P 1'
#
loop_
_entity.id
_entity.type
_entity.pdbx_description
1 polymer ?
#
loop_
_entity_poly.entity_id
_entity_poly.type
_entity_poly.pdbx_seq_one_letter_code
_entity_poly.pdbx_strand_id
1 'polypeptide(L)'
;MSVRQTLPYCAAASRDIGKPMRPLCRYVVLLATVAAFSTLVHSQKPSKQRAQTHKSAPTTQSQTSSGSLTIKSEPGAIVWVDDVRRGVTDSSGTLTLTKVTGGRHVIRVRATGFKESSTPVLPGRSHLAARLVRTTDEAELKFQQAEEAREKAKDDDARQQAVDLYSQALKLRASFPVAHVGLARALMDLNKNENALSEIEAARKSRPSYPEASAVEGRIFREMAFADEATKSFQRAIREANGFQPEAHVGLARVYEDRGQYEAAAAEYQVAIKQLSDSEPVIYQLLGATYEKLEKYKEAVAAYEKYLQLAPNGSLAPAIRSIIDQVRREASSREIVP
;
A
#
# COMPACT_ATOMS: atom_id res chain seq x y z
N MET A 1 14.63 53.32 -35.53
CA MET A 1 15.71 53.87 -34.72
C MET A 1 16.20 52.80 -33.76
N SER A 2 17.42 52.38 -34.04
CA SER A 2 18.17 51.33 -33.35
C SER A 2 18.92 51.92 -32.19
N VAL A 3 18.93 51.31 -31.01
CA VAL A 3 20.04 51.46 -30.05
C VAL A 3 20.27 50.12 -29.38
N ARG A 4 21.38 49.50 -29.73
CA ARG A 4 22.12 48.45 -29.00
C ARG A 4 22.95 49.10 -27.89
N GLN A 5 23.05 48.47 -26.73
CA GLN A 5 24.21 48.58 -25.81
C GLN A 5 24.19 47.28 -24.98
N THR A 6 25.07 46.32 -25.22
CA THR A 6 26.48 46.06 -24.87
C THR A 6 26.71 45.86 -23.36
N LEU A 7 27.09 44.61 -23.05
CA LEU A 7 27.71 44.12 -21.79
C LEU A 7 29.02 44.85 -21.45
N PRO A 8 29.53 44.72 -20.22
CA PRO A 8 30.90 44.28 -20.10
C PRO A 8 31.17 43.08 -19.20
N TYR A 9 32.06 42.29 -19.70
CA TYR A 9 32.93 41.29 -19.13
C TYR A 9 33.96 41.94 -18.17
N CYS A 10 34.28 41.28 -17.04
CA CYS A 10 35.54 41.29 -16.31
C CYS A 10 35.57 40.03 -15.50
N ALA A 11 36.28 39.02 -15.80
CA ALA A 11 37.69 38.65 -15.84
C ALA A 11 38.37 38.62 -14.46
N ALA A 12 38.64 37.40 -14.02
CA ALA A 12 39.81 36.79 -13.39
C ALA A 12 40.41 37.40 -12.08
N ALA A 13 40.51 36.49 -11.09
CA ALA A 13 41.72 36.32 -10.30
C ALA A 13 41.80 34.90 -9.73
N SER A 14 42.74 34.13 -10.24
CA SER A 14 43.30 32.91 -9.71
C SER A 14 44.26 33.16 -8.54
N ARG A 15 44.27 32.23 -7.56
CA ARG A 15 45.40 31.79 -6.71
C ARG A 15 44.88 30.70 -5.82
N ASP A 16 45.21 29.49 -6.02
CA ASP A 16 46.44 28.67 -5.89
C ASP A 16 46.66 28.16 -4.46
N ILE A 17 46.92 26.83 -4.38
CA ILE A 17 47.64 26.08 -3.36
C ILE A 17 46.82 25.44 -2.24
N GLY A 18 46.83 24.06 -2.26
CA GLY A 18 46.54 23.20 -1.10
C GLY A 18 46.30 21.76 -1.47
N LYS A 19 47.40 20.98 -1.63
CA LYS A 19 47.39 19.52 -1.97
C LYS A 19 46.73 18.66 -0.90
N PRO A 20 46.31 17.43 -1.26
CA PRO A 20 45.53 16.52 -0.39
C PRO A 20 46.42 15.69 0.53
N MET A 21 46.02 15.55 1.78
CA MET A 21 46.59 14.57 2.69
C MET A 21 45.79 13.25 2.59
N ARG A 22 46.47 12.17 2.20
CA ARG A 22 46.04 10.78 2.30
C ARG A 22 46.16 10.33 3.75
N PRO A 23 45.24 9.59 4.32
CA PRO A 23 45.53 8.75 5.46
C PRO A 23 45.89 7.33 5.03
N LEU A 24 47.01 6.87 5.61
CA LEU A 24 47.61 5.57 5.49
C LEU A 24 46.70 4.43 5.98
N CYS A 25 46.67 3.39 5.13
CA CYS A 25 46.27 2.04 5.50
C CYS A 25 47.18 1.51 6.62
N ARG A 26 46.62 1.13 7.77
CA ARG A 26 47.29 0.26 8.76
C ARG A 26 46.72 -1.13 8.64
N TYR A 27 47.44 -2.00 7.96
CA TYR A 27 47.33 -3.47 8.07
C TYR A 27 47.86 -3.88 9.44
N VAL A 28 47.02 -4.53 10.26
CA VAL A 28 47.51 -5.33 11.39
C VAL A 28 47.35 -6.79 11.00
N VAL A 29 48.50 -7.41 10.74
CA VAL A 29 48.66 -8.85 10.60
C VAL A 29 48.72 -9.44 12.00
N LEU A 30 47.82 -10.36 12.32
CA LEU A 30 47.89 -11.17 13.53
C LEU A 30 48.08 -12.63 13.13
N LEU A 31 49.28 -13.13 13.45
CA LEU A 31 49.77 -14.49 13.23
C LEU A 31 48.98 -15.50 14.05
N ALA A 32 48.66 -16.61 13.38
CA ALA A 32 48.14 -17.84 13.93
C ALA A 32 49.13 -18.56 14.81
N THR A 33 48.76 -18.95 16.02
CA THR A 33 49.45 -20.00 16.78
C THR A 33 48.58 -21.26 16.78
N VAL A 34 49.14 -22.28 16.16
CA VAL A 34 48.64 -23.65 16.13
C VAL A 34 49.05 -24.28 17.50
N ALA A 35 48.09 -24.70 18.30
CA ALA A 35 48.33 -25.61 19.41
C ALA A 35 47.65 -26.95 19.09
N ALA A 36 48.47 -27.95 18.87
CA ALA A 36 48.06 -29.34 18.71
C ALA A 36 47.66 -29.90 20.13
N PHE A 37 46.45 -30.43 20.21
CA PHE A 37 46.08 -31.29 21.33
C PHE A 37 45.69 -32.67 20.80
N SER A 38 46.41 -33.63 21.35
CA SER A 38 46.39 -35.05 21.01
C SER A 38 45.04 -35.70 21.38
N THR A 39 44.67 -36.61 20.52
CA THR A 39 43.50 -37.49 20.61
C THR A 39 43.62 -38.49 21.77
N LEU A 40 42.61 -38.55 22.63
CA LEU A 40 42.31 -39.72 23.44
C LEU A 40 41.02 -40.36 22.92
N VAL A 41 41.21 -41.48 22.24
CA VAL A 41 40.15 -42.34 21.77
C VAL A 41 39.56 -43.09 22.96
N HIS A 42 38.34 -42.74 23.38
CA HIS A 42 37.53 -43.54 24.30
C HIS A 42 36.44 -44.26 23.53
N SER A 43 36.65 -45.56 23.37
CA SER A 43 35.68 -46.49 22.77
C SER A 43 34.46 -46.62 23.72
N GLN A 44 33.33 -46.07 23.34
CA GLN A 44 32.03 -46.35 23.97
C GLN A 44 31.15 -47.17 23.01
N LYS A 45 30.67 -48.32 23.56
CA LYS A 45 29.74 -49.24 22.92
C LYS A 45 28.44 -48.54 22.48
N PRO A 46 27.83 -48.96 21.36
CA PRO A 46 26.56 -48.37 20.90
C PRO A 46 25.39 -48.82 21.79
N SER A 47 24.81 -47.89 22.53
CA SER A 47 23.51 -48.07 23.17
C SER A 47 22.40 -48.00 22.10
N LYS A 48 21.55 -49.00 22.09
CA LYS A 48 20.35 -49.05 21.22
C LYS A 48 19.44 -47.88 21.55
N GLN A 49 19.48 -46.85 20.72
CA GLN A 49 18.47 -45.79 20.72
C GLN A 49 17.17 -46.35 20.11
N ARG A 50 16.19 -46.47 20.99
CA ARG A 50 14.80 -46.78 20.67
C ARG A 50 14.25 -45.62 19.84
N ALA A 51 13.90 -45.87 18.57
CA ALA A 51 13.24 -44.91 17.71
C ALA A 51 11.94 -44.40 18.37
N GLN A 52 12.00 -43.19 18.90
CA GLN A 52 10.77 -42.47 19.22
C GLN A 52 10.24 -41.89 17.90
N THR A 53 9.17 -42.52 17.43
CA THR A 53 8.31 -41.95 16.39
C THR A 53 7.69 -40.68 16.96
N HIS A 54 8.28 -39.53 16.58
CA HIS A 54 7.59 -38.27 16.72
C HIS A 54 6.32 -38.31 15.85
N LYS A 55 5.19 -38.62 16.47
CA LYS A 55 3.89 -38.28 15.90
C LYS A 55 3.90 -36.78 15.67
N SER A 56 4.03 -36.38 14.42
CA SER A 56 3.77 -35.01 13.96
C SER A 56 2.36 -34.66 14.44
N ALA A 57 2.27 -33.71 15.37
CA ALA A 57 0.99 -33.14 15.72
C ALA A 57 0.33 -32.61 14.45
N PRO A 58 -0.96 -32.83 14.21
CA PRO A 58 -1.62 -32.23 13.06
C PRO A 58 -1.48 -30.73 13.18
N THR A 59 -0.79 -30.10 12.22
CA THR A 59 -0.83 -28.67 12.01
C THR A 59 -2.29 -28.34 11.75
N THR A 60 -2.97 -27.89 12.79
CA THR A 60 -4.32 -27.34 12.67
C THR A 60 -4.18 -26.11 11.79
N GLN A 61 -4.38 -26.26 10.49
CA GLN A 61 -4.70 -25.15 9.63
C GLN A 61 -5.94 -24.52 10.23
N SER A 62 -5.75 -23.40 10.96
CA SER A 62 -6.84 -22.56 11.40
C SER A 62 -7.58 -22.14 10.12
N GLN A 63 -8.67 -22.84 9.81
CA GLN A 63 -9.64 -22.38 8.84
C GLN A 63 -10.08 -21.01 9.38
N THR A 64 -9.62 -19.94 8.74
CA THR A 64 -10.04 -18.58 9.01
C THR A 64 -11.51 -18.50 8.55
N SER A 65 -12.43 -18.83 9.46
CA SER A 65 -13.85 -18.63 9.24
C SER A 65 -14.08 -17.13 9.03
N SER A 66 -14.42 -16.73 7.81
CA SER A 66 -14.86 -15.37 7.54
C SER A 66 -16.24 -15.18 8.16
N GLY A 67 -16.36 -14.18 9.04
CA GLY A 67 -17.63 -13.80 9.68
C GLY A 67 -18.20 -12.51 9.08
N SER A 68 -19.46 -12.21 9.38
CA SER A 68 -20.03 -10.90 9.16
C SER A 68 -19.81 -10.01 10.40
N LEU A 69 -19.50 -8.73 10.16
CA LEU A 69 -19.38 -7.72 11.21
C LEU A 69 -20.31 -6.56 10.89
N THR A 70 -21.29 -6.32 11.74
CA THR A 70 -22.20 -5.17 11.65
C THR A 70 -21.65 -4.04 12.53
N ILE A 71 -21.39 -2.88 11.92
CA ILE A 71 -20.91 -1.67 12.59
C ILE A 71 -22.05 -0.69 12.64
N LYS A 72 -22.32 -0.13 13.84
CA LYS A 72 -23.30 0.93 14.05
C LYS A 72 -22.59 2.18 14.53
N SER A 73 -22.84 3.32 13.85
CA SER A 73 -22.26 4.63 14.14
C SER A 73 -23.17 5.73 13.66
N GLU A 74 -22.63 6.95 13.43
CA GLU A 74 -23.36 8.04 12.81
C GLU A 74 -23.67 7.71 11.33
N PRO A 75 -24.81 8.21 10.77
CA PRO A 75 -25.08 8.12 9.34
C PRO A 75 -24.00 8.76 8.48
N GLY A 76 -23.65 8.11 7.37
CA GLY A 76 -22.60 8.62 6.48
C GLY A 76 -21.18 8.49 7.04
N ALA A 77 -20.98 7.75 8.14
CA ALA A 77 -19.65 7.54 8.69
C ALA A 77 -18.83 6.59 7.80
N ILE A 78 -17.60 6.99 7.50
CA ILE A 78 -16.66 6.16 6.75
C ILE A 78 -16.03 5.16 7.71
N VAL A 79 -15.92 3.91 7.27
CA VAL A 79 -15.41 2.80 8.06
C VAL A 79 -14.19 2.18 7.38
N TRP A 80 -13.12 2.01 8.14
CA TRP A 80 -11.92 1.26 7.76
C TRP A 80 -11.76 0.03 8.66
N VAL A 81 -11.22 -1.03 8.08
CA VAL A 81 -10.74 -2.22 8.78
C VAL A 81 -9.26 -2.33 8.50
N ASP A 82 -8.43 -2.28 9.52
CA ASP A 82 -6.96 -2.34 9.41
C ASP A 82 -6.41 -1.31 8.40
N ASP A 83 -6.90 -0.07 8.50
CA ASP A 83 -6.60 1.07 7.62
C ASP A 83 -7.10 0.94 6.17
N VAL A 84 -7.82 -0.14 5.81
CA VAL A 84 -8.48 -0.29 4.50
C VAL A 84 -9.92 0.20 4.57
N ARG A 85 -10.30 1.15 3.72
CA ARG A 85 -11.69 1.65 3.62
C ARG A 85 -12.60 0.52 3.15
N ARG A 86 -13.64 0.21 3.93
CA ARG A 86 -14.58 -0.89 3.67
C ARG A 86 -16.00 -0.41 3.33
N GLY A 87 -16.28 0.86 3.50
CA GLY A 87 -17.57 1.42 3.14
C GLY A 87 -17.99 2.62 3.98
N VAL A 88 -19.27 2.97 3.85
CA VAL A 88 -19.93 4.08 4.54
C VAL A 88 -21.21 3.54 5.17
N THR A 89 -21.51 3.98 6.39
CA THR A 89 -22.78 3.64 7.06
C THR A 89 -23.97 4.25 6.31
N ASP A 90 -25.05 3.52 6.26
CA ASP A 90 -26.31 3.97 5.65
C ASP A 90 -27.02 5.08 6.47
N SER A 91 -28.23 5.47 6.04
CA SER A 91 -29.04 6.47 6.73
C SER A 91 -29.46 6.08 8.15
N SER A 92 -29.43 4.78 8.49
CA SER A 92 -29.67 4.26 9.84
C SER A 92 -28.39 4.26 10.70
N GLY A 93 -27.24 4.63 10.13
CA GLY A 93 -25.93 4.56 10.75
C GLY A 93 -25.35 3.14 10.78
N THR A 94 -25.77 2.25 9.89
CA THR A 94 -25.39 0.86 9.90
C THR A 94 -24.55 0.50 8.65
N LEU A 95 -23.47 -0.27 8.85
CA LEU A 95 -22.69 -0.92 7.78
C LEU A 95 -22.48 -2.38 8.14
N THR A 96 -22.88 -3.31 7.26
CA THR A 96 -22.61 -4.74 7.43
C THR A 96 -21.49 -5.15 6.48
N LEU A 97 -20.37 -5.58 7.05
CA LEU A 97 -19.25 -6.17 6.33
C LEU A 97 -19.44 -7.67 6.27
N THR A 98 -19.57 -8.22 5.08
CA THR A 98 -19.55 -9.67 4.84
C THR A 98 -18.10 -10.10 4.62
N LYS A 99 -17.72 -11.29 5.08
CA LYS A 99 -16.38 -11.87 4.88
C LYS A 99 -15.23 -11.07 5.55
N VAL A 100 -15.40 -10.69 6.81
CA VAL A 100 -14.25 -10.23 7.61
C VAL A 100 -13.42 -11.45 7.97
N THR A 101 -12.11 -11.41 7.68
CA THR A 101 -11.19 -12.52 8.00
C THR A 101 -11.15 -12.78 9.50
N GLY A 102 -10.94 -14.06 9.89
CA GLY A 102 -10.76 -14.39 11.30
C GLY A 102 -9.46 -13.76 11.82
N GLY A 103 -9.54 -13.07 12.95
CA GLY A 103 -8.37 -12.42 13.54
C GLY A 103 -8.74 -11.24 14.43
N ARG A 104 -7.70 -10.55 14.91
CA ARG A 104 -7.86 -9.26 15.58
C ARG A 104 -7.81 -8.17 14.51
N HIS A 105 -8.80 -7.28 14.51
CA HIS A 105 -8.89 -6.15 13.59
C HIS A 105 -8.95 -4.84 14.36
N VAL A 106 -8.57 -3.74 13.71
CA VAL A 106 -8.82 -2.38 14.20
C VAL A 106 -9.86 -1.74 13.28
N ILE A 107 -11.01 -1.39 13.86
CA ILE A 107 -12.06 -0.66 13.15
C ILE A 107 -11.90 0.81 13.44
N ARG A 108 -11.66 1.58 12.38
CA ARG A 108 -11.58 3.04 12.42
C ARG A 108 -12.84 3.62 11.79
N VAL A 109 -13.47 4.56 12.47
CA VAL A 109 -14.72 5.19 12.03
C VAL A 109 -14.60 6.70 12.11
N ARG A 110 -14.95 7.39 11.04
CA ARG A 110 -14.95 8.86 10.92
C ARG A 110 -16.27 9.34 10.36
N ALA A 111 -16.84 10.37 10.97
CA ALA A 111 -17.98 11.11 10.43
C ALA A 111 -17.70 12.62 10.49
N THR A 112 -18.27 13.39 9.56
CA THR A 112 -18.11 14.85 9.50
C THR A 112 -18.63 15.51 10.78
N GLY A 113 -17.80 16.35 11.40
CA GLY A 113 -18.12 17.03 12.66
C GLY A 113 -17.89 16.18 13.92
N PHE A 114 -17.32 14.99 13.78
CA PHE A 114 -17.02 14.11 14.90
C PHE A 114 -15.52 13.77 14.96
N LYS A 115 -15.03 13.49 16.16
CA LYS A 115 -13.68 12.96 16.36
C LYS A 115 -13.62 11.52 15.88
N GLU A 116 -12.57 11.17 15.12
CA GLU A 116 -12.34 9.81 14.67
C GLU A 116 -12.21 8.85 15.86
N SER A 117 -12.79 7.67 15.73
CA SER A 117 -12.72 6.59 16.72
C SER A 117 -12.01 5.38 16.12
N SER A 118 -11.06 4.79 16.86
CA SER A 118 -10.40 3.54 16.54
C SER A 118 -10.66 2.51 17.64
N THR A 119 -11.23 1.38 17.28
CA THR A 119 -11.64 0.34 18.24
C THR A 119 -11.07 -1.03 17.82
N PRO A 120 -10.30 -1.70 18.67
CA PRO A 120 -9.88 -3.07 18.40
C PRO A 120 -11.08 -4.03 18.51
N VAL A 121 -11.20 -4.92 17.54
CA VAL A 121 -12.23 -5.96 17.47
C VAL A 121 -11.57 -7.33 17.55
N LEU A 122 -12.03 -8.15 18.49
CA LEU A 122 -11.55 -9.51 18.69
C LEU A 122 -12.22 -10.49 17.70
N PRO A 123 -11.57 -11.63 17.42
CA PRO A 123 -12.15 -12.67 16.59
C PRO A 123 -13.53 -13.12 17.08
N GLY A 124 -14.44 -13.40 16.16
CA GLY A 124 -15.79 -13.89 16.46
C GLY A 124 -16.80 -12.80 16.87
N ARG A 125 -16.40 -11.55 16.95
CA ARG A 125 -17.34 -10.45 17.20
C ARG A 125 -18.13 -10.12 15.94
N SER A 126 -19.46 -10.15 16.03
CA SER A 126 -20.36 -9.88 14.90
C SER A 126 -20.97 -8.46 14.91
N HIS A 127 -20.83 -7.72 16.01
CA HIS A 127 -21.40 -6.39 16.15
C HIS A 127 -20.43 -5.44 16.86
N LEU A 128 -20.34 -4.20 16.37
CA LEU A 128 -19.59 -3.11 16.97
C LEU A 128 -20.44 -1.82 16.97
N ALA A 129 -20.64 -1.21 18.14
CA ALA A 129 -21.17 0.13 18.24
C ALA A 129 -20.00 1.12 18.41
N ALA A 130 -19.72 1.90 17.38
CA ALA A 130 -18.73 2.96 17.39
C ALA A 130 -19.41 4.30 17.69
N ARG A 131 -19.43 4.69 18.96
CA ARG A 131 -19.97 5.98 19.38
C ARG A 131 -18.96 7.07 19.12
N LEU A 132 -19.29 8.02 18.25
CA LEU A 132 -18.43 9.16 17.94
C LEU A 132 -18.76 10.35 18.87
N VAL A 133 -17.75 11.13 19.19
CA VAL A 133 -17.86 12.35 19.98
C VAL A 133 -17.75 13.54 19.05
N ARG A 134 -18.68 14.51 19.15
CA ARG A 134 -18.62 15.75 18.37
C ARG A 134 -17.29 16.47 18.63
N THR A 135 -16.73 17.05 17.58
CA THR A 135 -15.48 17.82 17.68
C THR A 135 -15.74 19.29 17.39
N THR A 136 -15.06 20.15 18.16
CA THR A 136 -14.95 21.59 17.91
C THR A 136 -13.49 21.95 17.52
N ASP A 137 -12.66 20.95 17.34
CA ASP A 137 -11.26 21.12 16.95
C ASP A 137 -11.20 21.58 15.48
N GLU A 138 -10.83 22.82 15.28
CA GLU A 138 -10.80 23.44 13.95
C GLU A 138 -9.83 22.72 12.99
N ALA A 139 -8.69 22.20 13.49
CA ALA A 139 -7.75 21.46 12.66
C ALA A 139 -8.38 20.16 12.12
N GLU A 140 -9.11 19.44 12.98
CA GLU A 140 -9.85 18.23 12.59
C GLU A 140 -10.97 18.55 11.59
N LEU A 141 -11.74 19.62 11.83
CA LEU A 141 -12.81 20.04 10.92
C LEU A 141 -12.27 20.46 9.54
N LYS A 142 -11.16 21.20 9.50
CA LYS A 142 -10.49 21.55 8.24
C LYS A 142 -9.95 20.35 7.49
N PHE A 143 -9.38 19.39 8.20
CA PHE A 143 -8.94 18.13 7.62
C PHE A 143 -10.10 17.33 7.00
N GLN A 144 -11.25 17.23 7.70
CA GLN A 144 -12.43 16.55 7.17
C GLN A 144 -12.99 17.25 5.92
N GLN A 145 -13.02 18.59 5.91
CA GLN A 145 -13.38 19.37 4.73
C GLN A 145 -12.43 19.12 3.55
N ALA A 146 -11.12 19.00 3.83
CA ALA A 146 -10.11 18.71 2.81
C ALA A 146 -10.30 17.33 2.20
N GLU A 147 -10.56 16.30 3.03
CA GLU A 147 -10.84 14.94 2.56
C GLU A 147 -12.07 14.91 1.64
N GLU A 148 -13.15 15.60 2.04
CA GLU A 148 -14.37 15.71 1.26
C GLU A 148 -14.14 16.45 -0.07
N ALA A 149 -13.41 17.59 -0.02
CA ALA A 149 -13.06 18.35 -1.21
C ALA A 149 -12.22 17.51 -2.20
N ARG A 150 -11.21 16.79 -1.70
CA ARG A 150 -10.37 15.91 -2.54
C ARG A 150 -11.20 14.77 -3.17
N GLU A 151 -12.10 14.14 -2.43
CA GLU A 151 -12.95 13.05 -2.94
C GLU A 151 -13.91 13.52 -4.04
N LYS A 152 -14.37 14.77 -3.97
CA LYS A 152 -15.29 15.38 -4.94
C LYS A 152 -14.60 16.09 -6.10
N ALA A 153 -13.27 16.29 -6.03
CA ALA A 153 -12.51 17.06 -7.01
C ALA A 153 -12.55 16.42 -8.39
N LYS A 154 -12.96 17.17 -9.40
CA LYS A 154 -13.01 16.73 -10.80
C LYS A 154 -12.03 17.48 -11.70
N ASP A 155 -11.52 18.60 -11.26
CA ASP A 155 -10.59 19.48 -11.97
C ASP A 155 -9.47 19.96 -11.04
N ASP A 156 -8.50 20.67 -11.59
CA ASP A 156 -7.32 21.11 -10.85
C ASP A 156 -7.64 22.21 -9.85
N ASP A 157 -8.63 23.05 -10.11
CA ASP A 157 -9.05 24.09 -9.16
C ASP A 157 -9.67 23.45 -7.90
N ALA A 158 -10.51 22.43 -8.07
CA ALA A 158 -11.09 21.68 -6.95
C ALA A 158 -9.99 20.88 -6.19
N ARG A 159 -8.99 20.32 -6.89
CA ARG A 159 -7.82 19.69 -6.25
C ARG A 159 -6.99 20.70 -5.46
N GLN A 160 -6.76 21.90 -6.02
CA GLN A 160 -6.05 22.97 -5.32
C GLN A 160 -6.82 23.43 -4.06
N GLN A 161 -8.15 23.52 -4.11
CA GLN A 161 -8.97 23.81 -2.93
C GLN A 161 -8.76 22.75 -1.82
N ALA A 162 -8.64 21.48 -2.15
CA ALA A 162 -8.33 20.44 -1.17
C ALA A 162 -6.94 20.64 -0.55
N VAL A 163 -5.91 20.98 -1.36
CA VAL A 163 -4.57 21.33 -0.88
C VAL A 163 -4.61 22.50 0.10
N ASP A 164 -5.38 23.54 -0.20
CA ASP A 164 -5.50 24.72 0.65
C ASP A 164 -6.17 24.39 2.00
N LEU A 165 -7.18 23.53 2.00
CA LEU A 165 -7.87 23.08 3.21
C LEU A 165 -6.97 22.21 4.09
N TYR A 166 -6.18 21.26 3.51
CA TYR A 166 -5.18 20.51 4.27
C TYR A 166 -4.11 21.44 4.85
N SER A 167 -3.65 22.42 4.07
CA SER A 167 -2.68 23.42 4.54
C SER A 167 -3.22 24.25 5.70
N GLN A 168 -4.51 24.60 5.69
CA GLN A 168 -5.16 25.27 6.82
C GLN A 168 -5.22 24.37 8.05
N ALA A 169 -5.56 23.08 7.90
CA ALA A 169 -5.53 22.13 8.99
C ALA A 169 -4.13 22.01 9.62
N LEU A 170 -3.09 21.95 8.79
CA LEU A 170 -1.69 21.86 9.23
C LEU A 170 -1.15 23.15 9.86
N LYS A 171 -1.65 24.32 9.46
CA LYS A 171 -1.37 25.60 10.16
C LYS A 171 -1.92 25.60 11.58
N LEU A 172 -3.09 25.00 11.80
CA LEU A 172 -3.71 24.86 13.12
C LEU A 172 -3.06 23.78 13.97
N ARG A 173 -2.61 22.67 13.34
CA ARG A 173 -1.96 21.56 14.00
C ARG A 173 -0.82 21.01 13.13
N ALA A 174 0.39 21.52 13.32
CA ALA A 174 1.56 21.13 12.52
C ALA A 174 1.94 19.63 12.66
N SER A 175 1.73 19.02 13.82
CA SER A 175 1.93 17.58 14.02
C SER A 175 0.61 16.81 13.80
N PHE A 176 0.22 16.67 12.54
CA PHE A 176 -1.00 15.97 12.14
C PHE A 176 -0.71 14.98 10.99
N PRO A 177 -0.16 13.78 11.30
CA PRO A 177 0.34 12.84 10.28
C PRO A 177 -0.69 12.50 9.21
N VAL A 178 -1.96 12.33 9.58
CA VAL A 178 -3.03 11.98 8.64
C VAL A 178 -3.28 13.13 7.64
N ALA A 179 -3.22 14.39 8.11
CA ALA A 179 -3.39 15.54 7.24
C ALA A 179 -2.19 15.72 6.27
N HIS A 180 -0.97 15.45 6.73
CA HIS A 180 0.20 15.43 5.85
C HIS A 180 0.07 14.37 4.75
N VAL A 181 -0.39 13.14 5.05
CA VAL A 181 -0.64 12.11 4.03
C VAL A 181 -1.77 12.49 3.09
N GLY A 182 -2.84 13.11 3.60
CA GLY A 182 -3.93 13.66 2.79
C GLY A 182 -3.45 14.74 1.83
N LEU A 183 -2.63 15.69 2.32
CA LEU A 183 -1.99 16.73 1.51
C LEU A 183 -1.08 16.13 0.44
N ALA A 184 -0.27 15.13 0.80
CA ALA A 184 0.58 14.43 -0.16
C ALA A 184 -0.22 13.82 -1.32
N ARG A 185 -1.36 13.18 -1.01
CA ARG A 185 -2.27 12.66 -2.05
C ARG A 185 -2.83 13.75 -2.94
N ALA A 186 -3.27 14.87 -2.35
CA ALA A 186 -3.82 15.99 -3.12
C ALA A 186 -2.75 16.67 -4.01
N LEU A 187 -1.52 16.76 -3.53
CA LEU A 187 -0.38 17.26 -4.31
C LEU A 187 0.00 16.31 -5.45
N MET A 188 -0.02 15.00 -5.20
CA MET A 188 0.19 13.98 -6.23
C MET A 188 -0.91 14.07 -7.31
N ASP A 189 -2.18 14.25 -6.94
CA ASP A 189 -3.29 14.45 -7.88
C ASP A 189 -3.11 15.71 -8.77
N LEU A 190 -2.23 16.64 -8.37
CA LEU A 190 -1.79 17.83 -9.12
C LEU A 190 -0.41 17.67 -9.79
N ASN A 191 0.16 16.46 -9.82
CA ASN A 191 1.51 16.16 -10.30
C ASN A 191 2.65 16.92 -9.59
N LYS A 192 2.42 17.40 -8.35
CA LYS A 192 3.41 18.11 -7.51
C LYS A 192 4.16 17.09 -6.63
N ASN A 193 4.85 16.14 -7.27
CA ASN A 193 5.36 14.93 -6.62
C ASN A 193 6.47 15.20 -5.58
N GLU A 194 7.39 16.16 -5.81
CA GLU A 194 8.42 16.52 -4.84
C GLU A 194 7.82 17.13 -3.56
N ASN A 195 6.80 17.99 -3.72
CA ASN A 195 6.06 18.52 -2.60
C ASN A 195 5.32 17.42 -1.82
N ALA A 196 4.72 16.47 -2.54
CA ALA A 196 4.04 15.32 -1.93
C ALA A 196 5.03 14.46 -1.10
N LEU A 197 6.24 14.20 -1.60
CA LEU A 197 7.27 13.48 -0.83
C LEU A 197 7.67 14.23 0.43
N SER A 198 7.79 15.56 0.38
CA SER A 198 8.09 16.38 1.56
C SER A 198 7.02 16.26 2.64
N GLU A 199 5.75 16.16 2.25
CA GLU A 199 4.64 15.95 3.18
C GLU A 199 4.64 14.54 3.79
N ILE A 200 5.03 13.52 3.02
CA ILE A 200 5.23 12.15 3.56
C ILE A 200 6.35 12.14 4.60
N GLU A 201 7.45 12.85 4.36
CA GLU A 201 8.52 12.98 5.34
C GLU A 201 8.04 13.70 6.62
N ALA A 202 7.24 14.76 6.49
CA ALA A 202 6.64 15.47 7.62
C ALA A 202 5.69 14.56 8.43
N ALA A 203 4.87 13.72 7.78
CA ALA A 203 4.04 12.74 8.44
C ALA A 203 4.86 11.75 9.28
N ARG A 204 6.01 11.29 8.76
CA ARG A 204 6.91 10.34 9.43
C ARG A 204 7.67 10.95 10.60
N LYS A 205 7.92 12.24 10.62
CA LYS A 205 8.55 12.91 11.80
C LYS A 205 7.74 12.70 13.07
N SER A 206 6.42 12.68 12.95
CA SER A 206 5.52 12.46 14.09
C SER A 206 5.00 11.01 14.21
N ARG A 207 5.01 10.24 13.14
CA ARG A 207 4.61 8.82 13.11
C ARG A 207 5.62 8.01 12.25
N PRO A 208 6.76 7.57 12.81
CA PRO A 208 7.84 6.93 12.03
C PRO A 208 7.43 5.62 11.33
N SER A 209 6.60 4.79 11.96
CA SER A 209 5.98 3.61 11.34
C SER A 209 4.56 3.96 10.91
N TYR A 210 4.37 4.15 9.61
CA TYR A 210 3.09 4.57 9.06
C TYR A 210 2.85 3.91 7.69
N PRO A 211 2.18 2.74 7.67
CA PRO A 211 1.95 1.95 6.46
C PRO A 211 1.31 2.74 5.32
N GLU A 212 0.31 3.56 5.63
CA GLU A 212 -0.39 4.40 4.65
C GLU A 212 0.55 5.43 4.01
N ALA A 213 1.41 6.09 4.81
CA ALA A 213 2.41 7.01 4.28
C ALA A 213 3.41 6.30 3.36
N SER A 214 3.83 5.07 3.71
CA SER A 214 4.70 4.25 2.88
C SER A 214 4.05 3.82 1.58
N ALA A 215 2.75 3.50 1.59
CA ALA A 215 2.01 3.13 0.38
C ALA A 215 1.86 4.35 -0.56
N VAL A 216 1.53 5.53 -0.01
CA VAL A 216 1.44 6.77 -0.81
C VAL A 216 2.79 7.16 -1.39
N GLU A 217 3.88 7.06 -0.62
CA GLU A 217 5.24 7.29 -1.10
C GLU A 217 5.61 6.36 -2.27
N GLY A 218 5.25 5.07 -2.18
CA GLY A 218 5.44 4.12 -3.28
C GLY A 218 4.67 4.52 -4.54
N ARG A 219 3.44 5.03 -4.40
CA ARG A 219 2.68 5.56 -5.54
C ARG A 219 3.34 6.78 -6.16
N ILE A 220 3.80 7.73 -5.35
CA ILE A 220 4.49 8.94 -5.84
C ILE A 220 5.75 8.53 -6.62
N PHE A 221 6.59 7.64 -6.08
CA PHE A 221 7.78 7.17 -6.78
C PHE A 221 7.45 6.42 -8.08
N ARG A 222 6.36 5.64 -8.11
CA ARG A 222 5.93 4.98 -9.35
C ARG A 222 5.51 6.01 -10.40
N GLU A 223 4.76 7.06 -10.04
CA GLU A 223 4.37 8.15 -10.97
C GLU A 223 5.58 8.93 -11.49
N MET A 224 6.64 9.06 -10.68
CA MET A 224 7.92 9.63 -11.09
C MET A 224 8.81 8.66 -11.89
N ALA A 225 8.33 7.44 -12.18
CA ALA A 225 9.06 6.34 -12.82
C ALA A 225 10.29 5.84 -12.03
N PHE A 226 10.37 6.09 -10.73
CA PHE A 226 11.39 5.56 -9.83
C PHE A 226 10.96 4.19 -9.28
N ALA A 227 11.02 3.19 -10.15
CA ALA A 227 10.45 1.87 -9.87
C ALA A 227 11.12 1.12 -8.71
N ASP A 228 12.41 1.34 -8.43
CA ASP A 228 13.11 0.72 -7.31
C ASP A 228 12.72 1.34 -5.98
N GLU A 229 12.60 2.66 -5.93
CA GLU A 229 12.12 3.41 -4.77
C GLU A 229 10.66 3.09 -4.48
N ALA A 230 9.82 3.01 -5.50
CA ALA A 230 8.43 2.58 -5.40
C ALA A 230 8.34 1.18 -4.77
N THR A 231 9.12 0.21 -5.28
CA THR A 231 9.17 -1.16 -4.74
C THR A 231 9.55 -1.16 -3.26
N LYS A 232 10.64 -0.44 -2.89
CA LYS A 232 11.09 -0.35 -1.49
C LYS A 232 10.02 0.24 -0.58
N SER A 233 9.31 1.29 -1.04
CA SER A 233 8.28 1.97 -0.26
C SER A 233 7.05 1.08 -0.06
N PHE A 234 6.57 0.37 -1.09
CA PHE A 234 5.48 -0.59 -0.96
C PHE A 234 5.85 -1.77 -0.05
N GLN A 235 7.05 -2.34 -0.19
CA GLN A 235 7.54 -3.38 0.70
C GLN A 235 7.64 -2.90 2.15
N ARG A 236 8.03 -1.63 2.37
CA ARG A 236 8.01 -1.01 3.69
C ARG A 236 6.60 -0.92 4.23
N ALA A 237 5.62 -0.48 3.44
CA ALA A 237 4.21 -0.41 3.82
C ALA A 237 3.70 -1.79 4.31
N ILE A 238 4.01 -2.85 3.58
CA ILE A 238 3.64 -4.23 3.92
C ILE A 238 4.28 -4.66 5.25
N ARG A 239 5.58 -4.37 5.45
CA ARG A 239 6.26 -4.69 6.71
C ARG A 239 5.69 -3.91 7.90
N GLU A 240 5.46 -2.62 7.76
CA GLU A 240 4.89 -1.74 8.78
C GLU A 240 3.47 -2.17 9.18
N ALA A 241 2.72 -2.75 8.24
CA ALA A 241 1.36 -3.28 8.44
C ALA A 241 1.33 -4.78 8.83
N ASN A 242 2.48 -5.38 9.19
CA ASN A 242 2.58 -6.81 9.51
C ASN A 242 2.00 -7.72 8.41
N GLY A 243 2.16 -7.35 7.16
CA GLY A 243 1.75 -8.11 5.99
C GLY A 243 0.35 -7.78 5.44
N PHE A 244 -0.51 -7.08 6.17
CA PHE A 244 -1.84 -6.72 5.70
C PHE A 244 -1.86 -5.30 5.13
N GLN A 245 -1.59 -5.16 3.84
CA GLN A 245 -1.60 -3.86 3.14
C GLN A 245 -1.96 -4.05 1.65
N PRO A 246 -3.25 -4.25 1.34
CA PRO A 246 -3.69 -4.54 -0.02
C PRO A 246 -3.37 -3.43 -1.02
N GLU A 247 -3.41 -2.14 -0.62
CA GLU A 247 -3.01 -1.02 -1.48
C GLU A 247 -1.55 -1.15 -1.93
N ALA A 248 -0.65 -1.55 -1.03
CA ALA A 248 0.75 -1.74 -1.36
C ALA A 248 0.98 -2.96 -2.27
N HIS A 249 0.22 -4.05 -2.09
CA HIS A 249 0.28 -5.20 -3.00
C HIS A 249 -0.20 -4.82 -4.41
N VAL A 250 -1.29 -4.05 -4.53
CA VAL A 250 -1.74 -3.51 -5.83
C VAL A 250 -0.67 -2.58 -6.42
N GLY A 251 -0.04 -1.75 -5.60
CA GLY A 251 1.06 -0.87 -6.02
C GLY A 251 2.27 -1.64 -6.56
N LEU A 252 2.71 -2.70 -5.86
CA LEU A 252 3.78 -3.60 -6.31
C LEU A 252 3.42 -4.30 -7.61
N ALA A 253 2.19 -4.82 -7.73
CA ALA A 253 1.72 -5.44 -8.95
C ALA A 253 1.87 -4.50 -10.15
N ARG A 254 1.47 -3.24 -10.00
CA ARG A 254 1.62 -2.23 -11.06
C ARG A 254 3.08 -1.92 -11.38
N VAL A 255 3.98 -1.86 -10.38
CA VAL A 255 5.43 -1.70 -10.64
C VAL A 255 5.98 -2.90 -11.41
N TYR A 256 5.54 -4.11 -11.10
CA TYR A 256 5.94 -5.30 -11.82
C TYR A 256 5.39 -5.33 -13.25
N GLU A 257 4.14 -4.87 -13.49
CA GLU A 257 3.60 -4.68 -14.84
C GLU A 257 4.41 -3.68 -15.65
N ASP A 258 4.75 -2.52 -15.06
CA ASP A 258 5.56 -1.48 -15.70
C ASP A 258 6.96 -2.03 -16.11
N ARG A 259 7.44 -3.09 -15.46
CA ARG A 259 8.68 -3.82 -15.77
C ARG A 259 8.50 -5.05 -16.65
N GLY A 260 7.29 -5.37 -17.07
CA GLY A 260 6.98 -6.58 -17.84
C GLY A 260 7.07 -7.89 -17.04
N GLN A 261 7.10 -7.82 -15.71
CA GLN A 261 7.19 -8.96 -14.78
C GLN A 261 5.77 -9.44 -14.41
N TYR A 262 5.03 -9.90 -15.40
CA TYR A 262 3.60 -10.17 -15.27
C TYR A 262 3.25 -11.30 -14.30
N GLU A 263 4.10 -12.33 -14.15
CA GLU A 263 3.90 -13.39 -13.14
C GLU A 263 3.94 -12.83 -11.72
N ALA A 264 4.93 -11.97 -11.44
CA ALA A 264 5.05 -11.31 -10.14
C ALA A 264 3.86 -10.37 -9.89
N ALA A 265 3.43 -9.63 -10.92
CA ALA A 265 2.26 -8.77 -10.83
C ALA A 265 0.99 -9.55 -10.50
N ALA A 266 0.74 -10.67 -11.18
CA ALA A 266 -0.42 -11.53 -10.94
C ALA A 266 -0.41 -12.09 -9.50
N ALA A 267 0.75 -12.49 -8.98
CA ALA A 267 0.89 -12.96 -7.61
C ALA A 267 0.51 -11.88 -6.58
N GLU A 268 0.98 -10.65 -6.78
CA GLU A 268 0.66 -9.53 -5.88
C GLU A 268 -0.83 -9.15 -5.94
N TYR A 269 -1.45 -9.14 -7.11
CA TYR A 269 -2.92 -8.94 -7.22
C TYR A 269 -3.71 -10.03 -6.50
N GLN A 270 -3.30 -11.29 -6.59
CA GLN A 270 -3.94 -12.39 -5.86
C GLN A 270 -3.85 -12.20 -4.34
N VAL A 271 -2.69 -11.73 -3.83
CA VAL A 271 -2.54 -11.40 -2.40
C VAL A 271 -3.51 -10.29 -2.01
N ALA A 272 -3.60 -9.19 -2.78
CA ALA A 272 -4.52 -8.09 -2.52
C ALA A 272 -5.99 -8.56 -2.51
N ILE A 273 -6.41 -9.36 -3.50
CA ILE A 273 -7.75 -9.96 -3.57
C ILE A 273 -8.06 -10.77 -2.31
N LYS A 274 -7.12 -11.62 -1.88
CA LYS A 274 -7.28 -12.44 -0.67
C LYS A 274 -7.44 -11.59 0.58
N GLN A 275 -6.68 -10.51 0.71
CA GLN A 275 -6.77 -9.59 1.84
C GLN A 275 -8.10 -8.83 1.86
N LEU A 276 -8.61 -8.44 0.70
CA LEU A 276 -9.84 -7.66 0.54
C LEU A 276 -11.11 -8.54 0.52
N SER A 277 -10.98 -9.86 0.48
CA SER A 277 -12.11 -10.79 0.48
C SER A 277 -13.17 -10.46 -0.59
N ASP A 278 -12.74 -10.23 -1.83
CA ASP A 278 -13.59 -9.90 -2.99
C ASP A 278 -14.34 -8.55 -2.91
N SER A 279 -13.98 -7.65 -2.00
CA SER A 279 -14.67 -6.36 -1.87
C SER A 279 -14.33 -5.34 -2.96
N GLU A 280 -13.25 -5.56 -3.70
CA GLU A 280 -12.74 -4.64 -4.73
C GLU A 280 -12.70 -5.30 -6.12
N PRO A 281 -13.83 -5.26 -6.86
CA PRO A 281 -13.93 -5.94 -8.16
C PRO A 281 -12.88 -5.51 -9.19
N VAL A 282 -12.45 -4.24 -9.16
CA VAL A 282 -11.46 -3.68 -10.08
C VAL A 282 -10.16 -4.47 -10.08
N ILE A 283 -9.74 -5.08 -8.97
CA ILE A 283 -8.50 -5.84 -8.92
C ILE A 283 -8.60 -7.11 -9.79
N TYR A 284 -9.79 -7.69 -9.94
CA TYR A 284 -10.02 -8.82 -10.85
C TYR A 284 -9.88 -8.40 -12.32
N GLN A 285 -10.30 -7.19 -12.67
CA GLN A 285 -10.07 -6.64 -14.01
C GLN A 285 -8.57 -6.47 -14.29
N LEU A 286 -7.81 -5.93 -13.33
CA LEU A 286 -6.35 -5.78 -13.45
C LEU A 286 -5.67 -7.15 -13.57
N LEU A 287 -6.05 -8.11 -12.73
CA LEU A 287 -5.52 -9.48 -12.80
C LEU A 287 -5.83 -10.16 -14.14
N GLY A 288 -7.06 -9.96 -14.68
CA GLY A 288 -7.44 -10.47 -15.99
C GLY A 288 -6.55 -9.91 -17.10
N ALA A 289 -6.30 -8.60 -17.11
CA ALA A 289 -5.41 -7.95 -18.07
C ALA A 289 -3.94 -8.45 -17.94
N THR A 290 -3.48 -8.71 -16.70
CA THR A 290 -2.16 -9.30 -16.46
C THR A 290 -2.09 -10.72 -17.02
N TYR A 291 -3.13 -11.54 -16.87
CA TYR A 291 -3.19 -12.88 -17.44
C TYR A 291 -3.23 -12.88 -18.97
N GLU A 292 -3.86 -11.89 -19.61
CA GLU A 292 -3.77 -11.72 -21.07
C GLU A 292 -2.31 -11.49 -21.53
N LYS A 293 -1.55 -10.65 -20.79
CA LYS A 293 -0.13 -10.43 -21.09
C LYS A 293 0.73 -11.70 -20.93
N LEU A 294 0.28 -12.63 -20.10
CA LEU A 294 0.89 -13.94 -19.90
C LEU A 294 0.35 -15.01 -20.87
N GLU A 295 -0.56 -14.64 -21.78
CA GLU A 295 -1.25 -15.56 -22.68
C GLU A 295 -2.05 -16.68 -21.95
N LYS A 296 -2.36 -16.45 -20.67
CA LYS A 296 -3.18 -17.32 -19.82
C LYS A 296 -4.66 -16.97 -19.99
N TYR A 297 -5.18 -17.23 -21.18
CA TYR A 297 -6.51 -16.75 -21.59
C TYR A 297 -7.65 -17.34 -20.75
N LYS A 298 -7.54 -18.60 -20.31
CA LYS A 298 -8.57 -19.23 -19.46
C LYS A 298 -8.64 -18.55 -18.10
N GLU A 299 -7.51 -18.25 -17.49
CA GLU A 299 -7.40 -17.51 -16.25
C GLU A 299 -7.85 -16.05 -16.39
N ALA A 300 -7.54 -15.41 -17.50
CA ALA A 300 -8.00 -14.05 -17.81
C ALA A 300 -9.53 -13.98 -17.87
N VAL A 301 -10.17 -14.89 -18.61
CA VAL A 301 -11.64 -14.99 -18.68
C VAL A 301 -12.24 -15.21 -17.29
N ALA A 302 -11.69 -16.14 -16.50
CA ALA A 302 -12.17 -16.42 -15.15
C ALA A 302 -12.09 -15.18 -14.22
N ALA A 303 -11.00 -14.40 -14.32
CA ALA A 303 -10.84 -13.17 -13.56
C ALA A 303 -11.87 -12.10 -14.01
N TYR A 304 -12.07 -11.90 -15.29
CA TYR A 304 -13.08 -10.97 -15.82
C TYR A 304 -14.53 -11.38 -15.48
N GLU A 305 -14.84 -12.66 -15.53
CA GLU A 305 -16.14 -13.18 -15.09
C GLU A 305 -16.37 -12.93 -13.60
N LYS A 306 -15.31 -13.05 -12.79
CA LYS A 306 -15.37 -12.73 -11.36
C LYS A 306 -15.65 -11.24 -11.13
N TYR A 307 -15.02 -10.34 -11.91
CA TYR A 307 -15.39 -8.92 -11.90
C TYR A 307 -16.88 -8.73 -12.17
N LEU A 308 -17.42 -9.34 -13.24
CA LEU A 308 -18.84 -9.21 -13.60
C LEU A 308 -19.79 -9.79 -12.55
N GLN A 309 -19.39 -10.87 -11.87
CA GLN A 309 -20.16 -11.44 -10.77
C GLN A 309 -20.27 -10.45 -9.59
N LEU A 310 -19.18 -9.73 -9.27
CA LEU A 310 -19.12 -8.80 -8.14
C LEU A 310 -19.70 -7.42 -8.47
N ALA A 311 -19.57 -6.99 -9.72
CA ALA A 311 -20.00 -5.68 -10.21
C ALA A 311 -20.73 -5.78 -11.57
N PRO A 312 -21.91 -6.44 -11.65
CA PRO A 312 -22.60 -6.69 -12.91
C PRO A 312 -23.01 -5.42 -13.65
N ASN A 313 -23.23 -4.33 -12.94
CA ASN A 313 -23.61 -3.01 -13.45
C ASN A 313 -22.50 -1.95 -13.20
N GLY A 314 -21.27 -2.40 -12.91
CA GLY A 314 -20.13 -1.51 -12.76
C GLY A 314 -19.82 -0.77 -14.06
N SER A 315 -19.18 0.41 -13.97
CA SER A 315 -18.85 1.24 -15.14
C SER A 315 -18.03 0.51 -16.22
N LEU A 316 -17.20 -0.45 -15.81
CA LEU A 316 -16.38 -1.27 -16.72
C LEU A 316 -17.10 -2.53 -17.24
N ALA A 317 -18.28 -2.88 -16.72
CA ALA A 317 -18.94 -4.15 -17.08
C ALA A 317 -19.23 -4.31 -18.58
N PRO A 318 -19.66 -3.27 -19.33
CA PRO A 318 -19.85 -3.42 -20.78
C PRO A 318 -18.54 -3.72 -21.52
N ALA A 319 -17.47 -3.01 -21.17
CA ALA A 319 -16.14 -3.21 -21.76
C ALA A 319 -15.60 -4.62 -21.47
N ILE A 320 -15.75 -5.08 -20.22
CA ILE A 320 -15.26 -6.41 -19.80
C ILE A 320 -16.02 -7.53 -20.52
N ARG A 321 -17.32 -7.42 -20.75
CA ARG A 321 -18.06 -8.40 -21.55
C ARG A 321 -17.48 -8.52 -22.97
N SER A 322 -17.19 -7.39 -23.62
CA SER A 322 -16.57 -7.37 -24.96
C SER A 322 -15.17 -7.99 -24.96
N ILE A 323 -14.36 -7.71 -23.92
CA ILE A 323 -13.01 -8.28 -23.76
C ILE A 323 -13.09 -9.81 -23.58
N ILE A 324 -14.00 -10.33 -22.78
CA ILE A 324 -14.18 -11.77 -22.59
C ILE A 324 -14.43 -12.47 -23.94
N ASP A 325 -15.30 -11.91 -24.77
CA ASP A 325 -15.61 -12.49 -26.08
C ASP A 325 -14.40 -12.48 -27.03
N GLN A 326 -13.58 -11.44 -26.96
CA GLN A 326 -12.32 -11.36 -27.71
C GLN A 326 -11.31 -12.40 -27.20
N VAL A 327 -11.05 -12.43 -25.90
CA VAL A 327 -10.08 -13.36 -25.29
C VAL A 327 -10.45 -14.82 -25.53
N ARG A 328 -11.74 -15.15 -25.52
CA ARG A 328 -12.23 -16.50 -25.87
C ARG A 328 -11.92 -16.88 -27.32
N ARG A 329 -12.08 -15.94 -28.27
CA ARG A 329 -11.72 -16.18 -29.68
C ARG A 329 -10.21 -16.40 -29.85
N GLU A 330 -9.38 -15.61 -29.15
CA GLU A 330 -7.93 -15.76 -29.17
C GLU A 330 -7.47 -17.11 -28.59
N ALA A 331 -8.07 -17.53 -27.46
CA ALA A 331 -7.82 -18.83 -26.89
C ALA A 331 -8.14 -19.98 -27.88
N SER A 332 -9.31 -19.90 -28.54
CA SER A 332 -9.74 -20.93 -29.51
C SER A 332 -8.88 -20.96 -30.77
N SER A 333 -8.40 -19.81 -31.26
CA SER A 333 -7.55 -19.74 -32.45
C SER A 333 -6.19 -20.38 -32.25
N ARG A 334 -5.65 -20.37 -31.05
CA ARG A 334 -4.34 -20.98 -30.71
C ARG A 334 -4.42 -22.49 -30.45
N GLU A 335 -5.59 -22.99 -29.99
CA GLU A 335 -5.80 -24.44 -29.86
C GLU A 335 -5.89 -25.18 -31.21
N ILE A 336 -6.05 -24.45 -32.33
CA ILE A 336 -6.24 -25.00 -33.69
C ILE A 336 -4.89 -25.07 -34.45
N VAL A 337 -3.83 -24.43 -33.98
CA VAL A 337 -2.50 -24.49 -34.63
C VAL A 337 -1.70 -25.60 -33.96
N PRO A 338 -1.46 -26.74 -34.67
CA PRO A 338 -0.71 -27.88 -34.16
C PRO A 338 0.78 -27.57 -34.06
#